data_2416191a973783b3127075393f50a267
#
_entry.id   2416191a973783b3127075393f50a267
#
_cell.length_a   1.000
_cell.length_b   1.000
_cell.length_c   1.000
_cell.angle_alpha   90.00
_cell.angle_beta   90.00
_cell.angle_gamma   90.00
#
_symmetry.space_group_name_H-M   'P 1'
#
loop_
_entity.id
_entity.type
_entity.pdbx_description
1 polymer ?
#
loop_
_entity_poly.entity_id
_entity_poly.type
_entity_poly.pdbx_seq_one_letter_code
_entity_poly.pdbx_strand_id
1 'polypeptide(L)'
;MKYFTSRFLALAAAALFTCGQMTAQSFTVHKKSGETIEYNISEVDSLVFHETATPEQPAAPRIGDFYYADGTWSTTLKAEGTPIGIVFYVGEATDFGDHAAYYKQKDGTTPLGEFHGYAVALNDATYFDGEQHTVWWSAYNSNDEGMGCSTTTTDFLGYTNSRSIVANAAAKKGGLTGEDDNYPAAYYAIVAYEAACPAPAQSSGWFLPSAYQFKYIYDRAYFDEDNSGRACLENSFAALGDDLATPLYNDDAEYWTSTEKVDSYGLSTWAYYFNFDKRAFKAGFIADYRKNSGMRVRSMLAF
;
A
#
# COMPACT_ATOMS: atom_id res chain seq x y z
N MET A 1 -27.09 18.50 -5.27
CA MET A 1 -27.35 19.72 -4.49
C MET A 1 -26.03 20.21 -3.89
N LYS A 2 -25.10 20.64 -4.75
CA LYS A 2 -23.77 21.16 -4.36
C LYS A 2 -23.33 22.19 -5.39
N TYR A 3 -23.95 23.37 -5.38
CA TYR A 3 -23.51 24.54 -6.14
C TYR A 3 -23.57 25.75 -5.24
N PHE A 4 -22.64 25.89 -4.29
CA PHE A 4 -22.69 27.06 -3.40
C PHE A 4 -21.32 27.69 -3.05
N THR A 5 -20.22 27.31 -3.69
CA THR A 5 -18.91 27.88 -3.32
C THR A 5 -18.22 28.71 -4.40
N SER A 6 -18.69 28.68 -5.64
CA SER A 6 -18.03 29.48 -6.69
C SER A 6 -18.59 30.90 -6.90
N ARG A 7 -19.72 31.25 -6.26
CA ARG A 7 -20.36 32.55 -6.47
C ARG A 7 -19.84 33.71 -5.60
N PHE A 8 -19.09 33.41 -4.55
CA PHE A 8 -18.59 34.47 -3.65
C PHE A 8 -17.25 35.09 -4.09
N LEU A 9 -16.45 34.43 -4.91
CA LEU A 9 -15.21 35.03 -5.41
C LEU A 9 -15.42 35.99 -6.58
N ALA A 10 -16.46 35.78 -7.38
CA ALA A 10 -16.78 36.63 -8.51
C ALA A 10 -17.38 37.99 -8.11
N LEU A 11 -18.00 38.09 -6.92
CA LEU A 11 -18.59 39.37 -6.49
C LEU A 11 -17.58 40.35 -5.93
N ALA A 12 -16.43 39.92 -5.43
CA ALA A 12 -15.40 40.81 -4.91
C ALA A 12 -14.59 41.52 -6.02
N ALA A 13 -14.51 40.89 -7.19
CA ALA A 13 -13.83 41.51 -8.35
C ALA A 13 -14.70 42.52 -9.15
N ALA A 14 -16.03 42.34 -9.12
CA ALA A 14 -16.97 43.22 -9.84
C ALA A 14 -17.26 44.54 -9.10
N ALA A 15 -16.97 44.65 -7.82
CA ALA A 15 -17.19 45.85 -7.02
C ALA A 15 -16.11 46.93 -7.24
N LEU A 16 -15.02 46.60 -7.95
CA LEU A 16 -13.91 47.56 -8.19
C LEU A 16 -14.07 48.44 -9.44
N PHE A 17 -15.15 48.27 -10.23
CA PHE A 17 -15.27 48.97 -11.53
C PHE A 17 -16.40 49.98 -11.67
N THR A 18 -17.12 50.28 -10.60
CA THR A 18 -18.14 51.35 -10.67
C THR A 18 -18.01 52.27 -9.48
N CYS A 19 -17.26 53.29 -9.58
CA CYS A 19 -17.55 54.70 -9.19
C CYS A 19 -16.27 55.51 -9.04
N GLY A 20 -16.34 56.75 -9.45
CA GLY A 20 -15.26 57.68 -9.61
C GLY A 20 -14.35 57.86 -8.41
N GLN A 21 -13.07 58.11 -8.74
CA GLN A 21 -12.01 58.59 -7.87
C GLN A 21 -11.87 57.90 -6.50
N MET A 22 -11.63 56.57 -6.49
CA MET A 22 -11.02 55.93 -5.34
C MET A 22 -9.50 55.98 -5.50
N THR A 23 -8.84 56.70 -4.63
CA THR A 23 -7.39 56.74 -4.50
C THR A 23 -6.89 55.57 -3.61
N ALA A 24 -7.42 54.37 -3.79
CA ALA A 24 -6.82 53.19 -3.19
C ALA A 24 -5.51 52.92 -3.91
N GLN A 25 -4.39 53.11 -3.24
CA GLN A 25 -3.05 52.91 -3.79
C GLN A 25 -2.50 51.52 -3.57
N SER A 26 -3.20 50.70 -2.80
CA SER A 26 -2.78 49.34 -2.47
C SER A 26 -3.96 48.38 -2.37
N PHE A 27 -3.69 47.06 -2.54
CA PHE A 27 -4.61 45.99 -2.16
C PHE A 27 -3.88 44.95 -1.32
N THR A 28 -4.60 44.27 -0.44
CA THR A 28 -4.05 43.36 0.52
C THR A 28 -4.51 41.93 0.23
N VAL A 29 -3.57 41.00 0.16
CA VAL A 29 -3.83 39.56 0.04
C VAL A 29 -3.68 38.90 1.40
N HIS A 30 -4.77 38.34 1.94
CA HIS A 30 -4.75 37.54 3.15
C HIS A 30 -4.60 36.05 2.77
N LYS A 31 -3.47 35.45 3.12
CA LYS A 31 -3.26 34.02 2.91
C LYS A 31 -3.96 33.19 3.98
N LYS A 32 -4.38 31.97 3.62
CA LYS A 32 -4.95 31.01 4.58
C LYS A 32 -3.98 30.64 5.72
N SER A 33 -2.69 30.84 5.53
CA SER A 33 -1.64 30.67 6.54
C SER A 33 -1.66 31.76 7.62
N GLY A 34 -2.51 32.81 7.49
CA GLY A 34 -2.52 34.00 8.35
C GLY A 34 -1.54 35.08 7.92
N GLU A 35 -0.73 34.86 6.90
CA GLU A 35 0.16 35.87 6.35
C GLU A 35 -0.63 36.89 5.52
N THR A 36 -0.26 38.15 5.62
CA THR A 36 -0.87 39.26 4.89
C THR A 36 0.21 39.95 4.04
N ILE A 37 -0.06 40.11 2.73
CA ILE A 37 0.84 40.80 1.82
C ILE A 37 0.08 41.98 1.19
N GLU A 38 0.65 43.16 1.31
CA GLU A 38 0.13 44.38 0.70
C GLU A 38 0.89 44.66 -0.61
N TYR A 39 0.15 44.96 -1.68
CA TYR A 39 0.68 45.34 -2.99
C TYR A 39 0.25 46.74 -3.34
N ASN A 40 1.17 47.55 -3.82
CA ASN A 40 0.89 48.88 -4.36
C ASN A 40 0.30 48.72 -5.75
N ILE A 41 -0.86 49.34 -6.04
CA ILE A 41 -1.53 49.22 -7.35
C ILE A 41 -0.66 49.72 -8.47
N SER A 42 0.20 50.72 -8.22
CA SER A 42 1.12 51.26 -9.25
C SER A 42 2.22 50.25 -9.66
N GLU A 43 2.43 49.20 -8.91
CA GLU A 43 3.45 48.17 -9.17
C GLU A 43 2.85 46.90 -9.77
N VAL A 44 1.50 46.87 -9.93
CA VAL A 44 0.80 45.67 -10.41
C VAL A 44 0.18 45.98 -11.78
N ASP A 45 0.74 45.39 -12.81
CA ASP A 45 0.28 45.55 -14.18
C ASP A 45 -0.98 44.71 -14.48
N SER A 46 -1.02 43.46 -13.93
CA SER A 46 -2.19 42.58 -14.05
C SER A 46 -2.27 41.58 -12.89
N LEU A 47 -3.49 41.20 -12.53
CA LEU A 47 -3.76 40.09 -11.62
C LEU A 47 -4.31 38.91 -12.42
N VAL A 48 -3.54 37.86 -12.52
CA VAL A 48 -3.98 36.59 -13.14
C VAL A 48 -4.24 35.60 -12.05
N PHE A 49 -5.48 35.18 -11.88
CA PHE A 49 -5.84 34.08 -11.01
C PHE A 49 -5.69 32.80 -11.83
N HIS A 50 -4.64 32.04 -11.55
CA HIS A 50 -4.59 30.66 -11.99
C HIS A 50 -5.48 29.85 -11.05
N GLU A 51 -6.57 29.27 -11.53
CA GLU A 51 -7.13 28.12 -10.85
C GLU A 51 -6.00 27.08 -10.81
N THR A 52 -5.46 26.82 -9.62
CA THR A 52 -4.81 25.54 -9.42
C THR A 52 -5.88 24.52 -9.76
N ALA A 53 -5.71 23.82 -10.86
CA ALA A 53 -6.58 22.71 -11.20
C ALA A 53 -6.82 21.94 -9.91
N THR A 54 -8.07 21.87 -9.46
CA THR A 54 -8.45 20.92 -8.40
C THR A 54 -7.84 19.62 -8.87
N PRO A 55 -6.99 18.94 -8.10
CA PRO A 55 -6.42 17.68 -8.56
C PRO A 55 -7.63 16.87 -9.03
N GLU A 56 -7.67 16.58 -10.31
CA GLU A 56 -8.73 15.75 -10.87
C GLU A 56 -8.70 14.49 -10.05
N GLN A 57 -9.81 14.22 -9.33
CA GLN A 57 -9.87 13.05 -8.47
C GLN A 57 -9.45 11.87 -9.34
N PRO A 58 -8.42 11.10 -8.97
CA PRO A 58 -7.94 10.03 -9.81
C PRO A 58 -9.13 9.17 -10.22
N ALA A 59 -9.22 8.79 -11.48
CA ALA A 59 -10.20 7.79 -11.90
C ALA A 59 -10.08 6.59 -10.96
N ALA A 60 -11.19 5.87 -10.73
CA ALA A 60 -11.16 4.68 -9.87
C ALA A 60 -9.96 3.79 -10.26
N PRO A 61 -9.22 3.23 -9.29
CA PRO A 61 -8.05 2.42 -9.57
C PRO A 61 -8.43 1.17 -10.37
N ARG A 62 -7.47 0.63 -11.11
CA ARG A 62 -7.61 -0.60 -11.88
C ARG A 62 -6.50 -1.57 -11.53
N ILE A 63 -6.75 -2.85 -11.70
CA ILE A 63 -5.70 -3.87 -11.57
C ILE A 63 -4.61 -3.57 -12.61
N GLY A 64 -3.35 -3.53 -12.16
CA GLY A 64 -2.20 -3.16 -12.96
C GLY A 64 -1.81 -1.68 -12.87
N ASP A 65 -2.59 -0.82 -12.24
CA ASP A 65 -2.21 0.57 -12.02
C ASP A 65 -0.96 0.66 -11.12
N PHE A 66 -0.09 1.62 -11.43
CA PHE A 66 1.05 1.97 -10.58
C PHE A 66 0.56 2.79 -9.39
N TYR A 67 0.93 2.35 -8.18
CA TYR A 67 0.64 3.08 -6.95
C TYR A 67 1.88 3.85 -6.50
N TYR A 68 1.72 5.12 -6.14
CA TYR A 68 2.82 6.07 -5.91
C TYR A 68 3.00 6.43 -4.43
N ALA A 69 4.19 6.91 -4.09
CA ALA A 69 4.55 7.36 -2.74
C ALA A 69 3.71 8.53 -2.21
N ASP A 70 3.07 9.29 -3.09
CA ASP A 70 2.13 10.36 -2.75
C ASP A 70 0.69 9.86 -2.49
N GLY A 71 0.43 8.55 -2.64
CA GLY A 71 -0.88 7.92 -2.46
C GLY A 71 -1.78 8.01 -3.69
N THR A 72 -1.26 8.44 -4.82
CA THR A 72 -1.99 8.45 -6.10
C THR A 72 -1.73 7.17 -6.90
N TRP A 73 -2.53 6.95 -7.94
CA TRP A 73 -2.37 5.84 -8.88
C TRP A 73 -2.51 6.29 -10.31
N SER A 74 -2.00 5.51 -11.25
CA SER A 74 -2.10 5.77 -12.69
C SER A 74 -1.93 4.49 -13.50
N THR A 75 -2.71 4.35 -14.56
CA THR A 75 -2.60 3.24 -15.52
C THR A 75 -1.31 3.31 -16.34
N THR A 76 -0.74 4.50 -16.48
CA THR A 76 0.53 4.71 -17.19
C THR A 76 1.59 5.19 -16.20
N LEU A 77 2.83 4.78 -16.43
CA LEU A 77 3.94 5.25 -15.62
C LEU A 77 4.08 6.78 -15.77
N LYS A 78 4.02 7.51 -14.66
CA LYS A 78 4.16 8.96 -14.66
C LYS A 78 5.62 9.34 -14.90
N ALA A 79 5.82 10.44 -15.62
CA ALA A 79 7.16 11.01 -15.82
C ALA A 79 7.79 11.52 -14.50
N GLU A 80 6.94 11.93 -13.57
CA GLU A 80 7.32 12.37 -12.22
C GLU A 80 6.55 11.57 -11.17
N GLY A 81 7.17 11.34 -10.02
CA GLY A 81 6.63 10.53 -8.94
C GLY A 81 7.38 9.22 -8.76
N THR A 82 7.32 8.68 -7.56
CA THR A 82 7.99 7.43 -7.20
C THR A 82 6.94 6.32 -7.10
N PRO A 83 6.88 5.38 -8.06
CA PRO A 83 6.03 4.20 -7.92
C PRO A 83 6.56 3.34 -6.78
N ILE A 84 5.67 2.82 -5.95
CA ILE A 84 6.00 1.98 -4.79
C ILE A 84 5.28 0.63 -4.80
N GLY A 85 4.25 0.49 -5.63
CA GLY A 85 3.48 -0.75 -5.73
C GLY A 85 2.67 -0.82 -7.02
N ILE A 86 2.07 -1.99 -7.24
CA ILE A 86 1.12 -2.22 -8.33
C ILE A 86 -0.20 -2.67 -7.73
N VAL A 87 -1.30 -2.05 -8.16
CA VAL A 87 -2.65 -2.41 -7.73
C VAL A 87 -2.99 -3.80 -8.24
N PHE A 88 -3.33 -4.72 -7.35
CA PHE A 88 -3.71 -6.08 -7.72
C PHE A 88 -5.16 -6.43 -7.40
N TYR A 89 -5.81 -5.63 -6.57
CA TYR A 89 -7.20 -5.80 -6.20
C TYR A 89 -7.90 -4.44 -6.11
N VAL A 90 -9.10 -4.38 -6.67
CA VAL A 90 -10.05 -3.29 -6.50
C VAL A 90 -11.41 -3.91 -6.20
N GLY A 91 -12.11 -3.41 -5.19
CA GLY A 91 -13.39 -3.96 -4.74
C GLY A 91 -13.68 -3.59 -3.30
N GLU A 92 -14.59 -4.31 -2.68
CA GLU A 92 -14.97 -4.08 -1.29
C GLU A 92 -14.02 -4.84 -0.34
N ALA A 93 -13.57 -4.18 0.73
CA ALA A 93 -12.70 -4.82 1.72
C ALA A 93 -13.39 -6.01 2.43
N THR A 94 -14.70 -6.14 2.30
CA THR A 94 -15.51 -7.22 2.89
C THR A 94 -15.58 -8.48 2.04
N ASP A 95 -15.15 -8.45 0.79
CA ASP A 95 -15.33 -9.55 -0.16
C ASP A 95 -14.68 -10.86 0.30
N PHE A 96 -13.57 -10.78 1.05
CA PHE A 96 -12.80 -11.92 1.50
C PHE A 96 -12.53 -11.92 3.02
N GLY A 97 -13.47 -11.41 3.80
CA GLY A 97 -13.44 -11.49 5.26
C GLY A 97 -12.79 -10.30 5.96
N ASP A 98 -12.07 -9.44 5.26
CA ASP A 98 -11.56 -8.19 5.82
C ASP A 98 -12.61 -7.07 5.67
N HIS A 99 -12.57 -6.07 6.52
CA HIS A 99 -13.54 -4.99 6.53
C HIS A 99 -12.83 -3.64 6.54
N ALA A 100 -13.29 -2.70 5.71
CA ALA A 100 -12.75 -1.35 5.64
C ALA A 100 -12.65 -0.67 7.03
N ALA A 101 -13.59 -0.94 7.93
CA ALA A 101 -13.57 -0.41 9.30
C ALA A 101 -12.38 -0.88 10.15
N TYR A 102 -11.74 -2.01 9.80
CA TYR A 102 -10.58 -2.53 10.52
C TYR A 102 -9.29 -1.85 10.10
N TYR A 103 -9.24 -1.33 8.87
CA TYR A 103 -8.06 -0.64 8.38
C TYR A 103 -7.88 0.69 9.09
N LYS A 104 -6.65 0.90 9.52
CA LYS A 104 -6.20 2.20 10.00
C LYS A 104 -5.16 2.72 9.02
N GLN A 105 -5.03 4.04 8.97
CA GLN A 105 -3.91 4.66 8.30
C GLN A 105 -2.60 4.20 8.95
N LYS A 106 -1.51 4.50 8.32
CA LYS A 106 -0.15 4.13 8.75
C LYS A 106 0.16 4.49 10.21
N ASP A 107 -0.49 5.51 10.78
CA ASP A 107 -0.37 5.89 12.20
C ASP A 107 -0.97 4.85 13.17
N GLY A 108 -1.69 3.86 12.65
CA GLY A 108 -2.31 2.77 13.41
C GLY A 108 -3.55 3.16 14.20
N THR A 109 -4.01 4.41 14.11
CA THR A 109 -5.11 4.97 14.90
C THR A 109 -6.20 5.59 14.05
N THR A 110 -5.86 6.40 13.08
CA THR A 110 -6.81 7.04 12.17
C THR A 110 -7.44 6.01 11.25
N PRO A 111 -8.79 5.96 11.13
CA PRO A 111 -9.44 5.09 10.15
C PRO A 111 -8.91 5.36 8.74
N LEU A 112 -8.78 4.33 7.91
CA LEU A 112 -8.32 4.44 6.52
C LEU A 112 -9.21 5.39 5.70
N GLY A 113 -10.51 5.45 6.02
CA GLY A 113 -11.50 6.20 5.26
C GLY A 113 -12.10 5.35 4.14
N GLU A 114 -12.05 5.84 2.93
CA GLU A 114 -12.49 5.08 1.75
C GLU A 114 -11.44 4.01 1.41
N PHE A 115 -11.91 2.80 1.19
CA PHE A 115 -11.07 1.70 0.73
C PHE A 115 -11.16 1.62 -0.80
N HIS A 116 -10.04 1.70 -1.49
CA HIS A 116 -9.97 1.65 -2.95
C HIS A 116 -9.43 0.30 -3.45
N GLY A 117 -8.56 -0.35 -2.67
CA GLY A 117 -7.97 -1.62 -3.08
C GLY A 117 -6.70 -1.98 -2.32
N TYR A 118 -5.95 -2.92 -2.91
CA TYR A 118 -4.64 -3.33 -2.41
C TYR A 118 -3.58 -3.15 -3.49
N ALA A 119 -2.40 -2.72 -3.06
CA ALA A 119 -1.19 -2.70 -3.89
C ALA A 119 -0.13 -3.65 -3.32
N VAL A 120 0.54 -4.39 -4.22
CA VAL A 120 1.70 -5.22 -3.89
C VAL A 120 2.97 -4.39 -4.10
N ALA A 121 3.92 -4.52 -3.21
CA ALA A 121 5.22 -3.86 -3.27
C ALA A 121 5.99 -4.21 -4.55
N LEU A 122 6.83 -3.30 -5.04
CA LEU A 122 7.62 -3.51 -6.27
C LEU A 122 8.76 -4.50 -6.05
N ASN A 123 9.34 -4.53 -4.85
CA ASN A 123 10.49 -5.36 -4.54
C ASN A 123 10.24 -6.25 -3.33
N ASP A 124 11.03 -7.31 -3.23
CA ASP A 124 11.03 -8.17 -2.04
C ASP A 124 11.56 -7.40 -0.83
N ALA A 125 10.88 -7.51 0.28
CA ALA A 125 11.32 -6.93 1.55
C ALA A 125 12.61 -7.61 2.07
N THR A 126 12.92 -8.78 1.52
CA THR A 126 14.14 -9.56 1.80
C THR A 126 15.26 -9.32 0.78
N TYR A 127 15.12 -8.33 -0.10
CA TYR A 127 16.20 -7.87 -0.95
C TYR A 127 16.94 -6.73 -0.25
N PHE A 128 18.13 -7.02 0.29
CA PHE A 128 18.98 -6.04 0.97
C PHE A 128 20.45 -6.37 0.74
N ASP A 129 21.31 -5.39 0.93
CA ASP A 129 22.76 -5.50 0.66
C ASP A 129 23.10 -5.92 -0.78
N GLY A 130 22.19 -5.66 -1.74
CA GLY A 130 22.34 -6.03 -3.14
C GLY A 130 22.03 -7.49 -3.45
N GLU A 131 21.56 -8.26 -2.48
CA GLU A 131 21.27 -9.69 -2.62
C GLU A 131 19.85 -10.06 -2.16
N GLN A 132 19.31 -11.14 -2.73
CA GLN A 132 18.04 -11.72 -2.32
C GLN A 132 18.28 -12.69 -1.18
N HIS A 133 17.63 -12.44 -0.04
CA HIS A 133 17.67 -13.29 1.14
C HIS A 133 16.38 -14.05 1.35
N THR A 134 16.44 -15.05 2.23
CA THR A 134 15.29 -15.72 2.81
C THR A 134 15.37 -15.60 4.32
N VAL A 135 14.21 -15.52 4.97
CA VAL A 135 14.12 -15.35 6.42
C VAL A 135 13.13 -16.34 7.02
N TRP A 136 13.27 -16.61 8.30
CA TRP A 136 12.31 -17.41 9.02
C TRP A 136 11.01 -16.63 9.23
N TRP A 137 9.91 -17.34 9.32
CA TRP A 137 8.66 -16.74 9.80
C TRP A 137 8.79 -16.36 11.27
N SER A 138 9.26 -17.31 12.09
CA SER A 138 9.69 -17.14 13.49
C SER A 138 10.61 -18.27 13.90
N ALA A 139 11.21 -18.20 15.11
CA ALA A 139 11.90 -19.32 15.72
C ALA A 139 10.99 -20.55 15.85
N TYR A 140 11.58 -21.72 15.70
CA TYR A 140 10.87 -22.95 16.01
C TYR A 140 10.63 -23.07 17.52
N ASN A 141 9.37 -23.20 17.90
CA ASN A 141 8.96 -23.50 19.25
C ASN A 141 7.93 -24.65 19.20
N SER A 142 8.27 -25.80 19.77
CA SER A 142 7.39 -26.97 19.80
C SER A 142 6.09 -26.77 20.57
N ASN A 143 5.98 -25.67 21.33
CA ASN A 143 4.79 -25.32 22.13
C ASN A 143 4.20 -23.98 21.63
N ASP A 144 4.40 -23.64 20.36
CA ASP A 144 3.89 -22.39 19.78
C ASP A 144 2.35 -22.42 19.71
N GLU A 145 1.70 -21.59 20.51
CA GLU A 145 0.25 -21.42 20.52
C GLU A 145 -0.23 -20.47 19.39
N GLY A 146 0.72 -19.92 18.62
CA GLY A 146 0.43 -19.01 17.53
C GLY A 146 0.36 -17.52 17.93
N MET A 147 0.17 -16.70 16.91
CA MET A 147 0.11 -15.23 17.03
C MET A 147 -1.32 -14.69 16.97
N GLY A 148 -2.32 -15.57 16.93
CA GLY A 148 -3.71 -15.20 16.74
C GLY A 148 -4.03 -14.77 15.31
N CYS A 149 -3.22 -15.21 14.36
CA CYS A 149 -3.49 -15.00 12.94
C CYS A 149 -4.59 -15.96 12.46
N SER A 150 -5.23 -15.61 11.37
CA SER A 150 -6.12 -16.54 10.66
C SER A 150 -5.36 -17.80 10.23
N THR A 151 -6.03 -18.91 10.29
CA THR A 151 -5.58 -20.21 9.76
C THR A 151 -6.31 -20.58 8.46
N THR A 152 -7.17 -19.68 7.98
CA THR A 152 -7.96 -19.85 6.76
C THR A 152 -7.17 -19.39 5.56
N THR A 153 -7.09 -20.23 4.53
CA THR A 153 -6.32 -19.94 3.32
C THR A 153 -7.16 -19.30 2.22
N THR A 154 -8.36 -18.79 2.54
CA THR A 154 -9.31 -18.19 1.60
C THR A 154 -9.77 -16.79 2.00
N ASP A 155 -9.05 -16.12 2.91
CA ASP A 155 -9.35 -14.78 3.38
C ASP A 155 -8.26 -13.75 3.02
N PHE A 156 -8.61 -12.46 3.08
CA PHE A 156 -7.71 -11.33 2.88
C PHE A 156 -7.28 -10.67 4.20
N LEU A 157 -7.07 -11.46 5.26
CA LEU A 157 -6.76 -10.96 6.59
C LEU A 157 -5.28 -10.61 6.81
N GLY A 158 -4.50 -10.33 5.76
CA GLY A 158 -3.08 -9.98 5.85
C GLY A 158 -2.80 -8.83 6.80
N TYR A 159 -3.57 -7.74 6.69
CA TYR A 159 -3.46 -6.60 7.60
C TYR A 159 -3.76 -6.97 9.05
N THR A 160 -4.89 -7.61 9.31
CA THR A 160 -5.33 -8.03 10.64
C THR A 160 -4.35 -9.01 11.28
N ASN A 161 -3.87 -10.00 10.53
CA ASN A 161 -2.84 -10.94 10.96
C ASN A 161 -1.55 -10.21 11.34
N SER A 162 -1.10 -9.28 10.49
CA SER A 162 0.10 -8.48 10.76
C SER A 162 -0.03 -7.66 12.04
N ARG A 163 -1.19 -7.07 12.30
CA ARG A 163 -1.46 -6.36 13.57
C ARG A 163 -1.40 -7.32 14.77
N SER A 164 -1.91 -8.53 14.64
CA SER A 164 -1.82 -9.57 15.68
C SER A 164 -0.36 -9.94 15.95
N ILE A 165 0.46 -10.14 14.91
CA ILE A 165 1.90 -10.43 15.07
C ILE A 165 2.62 -9.28 15.79
N VAL A 166 2.37 -8.02 15.36
CA VAL A 166 2.95 -6.82 16.00
C VAL A 166 2.59 -6.76 17.48
N ALA A 167 1.31 -6.96 17.83
CA ALA A 167 0.85 -6.92 19.21
C ALA A 167 1.50 -8.04 20.07
N ASN A 168 1.58 -9.26 19.54
CA ASN A 168 2.23 -10.38 20.21
C ASN A 168 3.75 -10.17 20.37
N ALA A 169 4.43 -9.64 19.33
CA ALA A 169 5.84 -9.30 19.40
C ALA A 169 6.10 -8.24 20.49
N ALA A 170 5.27 -7.20 20.55
CA ALA A 170 5.38 -6.18 21.59
C ALA A 170 5.20 -6.76 23.01
N ALA A 171 4.23 -7.67 23.19
CA ALA A 171 3.94 -8.28 24.48
C ALA A 171 5.00 -9.31 24.92
N LYS A 172 5.54 -10.11 23.99
CA LYS A 172 6.39 -11.26 24.30
C LYS A 172 7.89 -10.99 24.09
N LYS A 173 8.25 -10.07 23.20
CA LYS A 173 9.62 -9.84 22.70
C LYS A 173 10.06 -8.37 22.76
N GLY A 174 9.21 -7.45 23.22
CA GLY A 174 9.52 -6.02 23.25
C GLY A 174 9.40 -5.32 21.88
N GLY A 175 8.92 -5.99 20.87
CA GLY A 175 8.70 -5.49 19.52
C GLY A 175 9.17 -6.43 18.42
N LEU A 176 8.96 -6.04 17.17
CA LEU A 176 9.47 -6.78 16.02
C LEU A 176 10.95 -6.52 15.80
N THR A 177 11.70 -7.57 15.52
CA THR A 177 13.09 -7.49 15.03
C THR A 177 13.32 -8.48 13.90
N GLY A 178 14.39 -8.29 13.13
CA GLY A 178 14.84 -9.19 12.07
C GLY A 178 15.56 -10.43 12.57
N GLU A 179 15.73 -10.58 13.89
CA GLU A 179 16.44 -11.72 14.47
C GLU A 179 15.60 -13.00 14.41
N ASP A 180 16.27 -14.11 14.19
CA ASP A 180 15.63 -15.42 14.00
C ASP A 180 14.79 -15.88 15.23
N ASP A 181 15.12 -15.40 16.43
CA ASP A 181 14.38 -15.71 17.65
C ASP A 181 13.12 -14.83 17.84
N ASN A 182 12.80 -13.99 16.88
CA ASN A 182 11.65 -13.08 16.86
C ASN A 182 10.69 -13.46 15.71
N TYR A 183 10.18 -12.50 14.96
CA TYR A 183 9.26 -12.66 13.82
C TYR A 183 9.82 -11.96 12.58
N PRO A 184 10.96 -12.46 12.02
CA PRO A 184 11.65 -11.77 10.94
C PRO A 184 10.78 -11.57 9.69
N ALA A 185 9.92 -12.52 9.30
CA ALA A 185 9.05 -12.31 8.15
C ALA A 185 8.16 -11.07 8.30
N ALA A 186 7.55 -10.90 9.47
CA ALA A 186 6.72 -9.72 9.75
C ALA A 186 7.57 -8.44 9.91
N TYR A 187 8.77 -8.53 10.51
CA TYR A 187 9.70 -7.41 10.62
C TYR A 187 10.07 -6.87 9.24
N TYR A 188 10.50 -7.75 8.33
CA TYR A 188 10.89 -7.33 6.99
C TYR A 188 9.71 -6.75 6.21
N ALA A 189 8.53 -7.36 6.31
CA ALA A 189 7.35 -6.86 5.61
C ALA A 189 6.87 -5.49 6.10
N ILE A 190 7.00 -5.21 7.40
CA ILE A 190 6.35 -4.06 8.04
C ILE A 190 7.37 -2.96 8.35
N VAL A 191 8.49 -3.32 8.99
CA VAL A 191 9.42 -2.35 9.55
C VAL A 191 10.56 -2.03 8.57
N ALA A 192 11.24 -3.07 8.08
CA ALA A 192 12.39 -2.89 7.19
C ALA A 192 11.95 -2.33 5.85
N TYR A 193 10.86 -2.86 5.27
CA TYR A 193 10.35 -2.37 4.00
C TYR A 193 9.82 -0.94 4.10
N GLU A 194 9.14 -0.60 5.19
CA GLU A 194 8.69 0.78 5.46
C GLU A 194 9.86 1.77 5.54
N ALA A 195 10.99 1.35 6.12
CA ALA A 195 12.18 2.19 6.20
C ALA A 195 12.84 2.41 4.83
N ALA A 196 12.81 1.41 3.96
CA ALA A 196 13.39 1.46 2.61
C ALA A 196 12.44 2.11 1.59
N CYS A 197 11.15 1.87 1.71
CA CYS A 197 10.11 2.32 0.80
C CYS A 197 8.90 2.81 1.60
N PRO A 198 8.91 4.08 2.06
CA PRO A 198 7.84 4.59 2.91
C PRO A 198 6.49 4.59 2.21
N ALA A 199 5.49 3.97 2.85
CA ALA A 199 4.11 4.02 2.40
C ALA A 199 3.49 5.40 2.65
N PRO A 200 2.51 5.84 1.84
CA PRO A 200 1.75 7.06 2.08
C PRO A 200 1.07 7.07 3.44
N ALA A 201 1.02 8.24 4.10
CA ALA A 201 0.45 8.37 5.44
C ALA A 201 -1.03 7.94 5.50
N GLN A 202 -1.77 8.17 4.43
CA GLN A 202 -3.20 7.82 4.29
C GLN A 202 -3.46 6.35 3.95
N SER A 203 -2.43 5.56 3.60
CA SER A 203 -2.55 4.12 3.39
C SER A 203 -2.52 3.35 4.71
N SER A 204 -2.77 2.05 4.68
CA SER A 204 -2.65 1.16 5.84
C SER A 204 -1.22 1.02 6.38
N GLY A 205 -0.21 1.54 5.64
CA GLY A 205 1.17 1.09 5.78
C GLY A 205 1.35 -0.34 5.25
N TRP A 206 2.59 -0.79 5.18
CA TRP A 206 2.93 -2.12 4.69
C TRP A 206 2.57 -3.21 5.70
N PHE A 207 2.14 -4.37 5.19
CA PHE A 207 1.84 -5.54 6.00
C PHE A 207 2.27 -6.84 5.28
N LEU A 208 2.40 -7.93 6.05
CA LEU A 208 2.65 -9.27 5.54
C LEU A 208 1.34 -9.86 4.99
N PRO A 209 1.25 -10.22 3.71
CA PRO A 209 0.01 -10.68 3.08
C PRO A 209 -0.53 -11.98 3.66
N SER A 210 -1.84 -12.22 3.56
CA SER A 210 -2.42 -13.54 3.77
C SER A 210 -2.13 -14.48 2.59
N ALA A 211 -2.32 -15.78 2.79
CA ALA A 211 -2.12 -16.77 1.74
C ALA A 211 -3.01 -16.52 0.53
N TYR A 212 -4.26 -16.10 0.75
CA TYR A 212 -5.19 -15.87 -0.34
C TYR A 212 -4.93 -14.57 -1.11
N GLN A 213 -4.32 -13.56 -0.50
CA GLN A 213 -3.92 -12.35 -1.22
C GLN A 213 -2.91 -12.68 -2.33
N PHE A 214 -1.92 -13.53 -2.05
CA PHE A 214 -1.01 -14.04 -3.09
C PHE A 214 -1.71 -14.96 -4.08
N LYS A 215 -2.56 -15.88 -3.59
CA LYS A 215 -3.32 -16.76 -4.47
C LYS A 215 -4.22 -15.97 -5.41
N TYR A 216 -4.85 -14.91 -4.94
CA TYR A 216 -5.66 -14.02 -5.77
C TYR A 216 -4.85 -13.38 -6.89
N ILE A 217 -3.64 -12.88 -6.61
CA ILE A 217 -2.74 -12.38 -7.65
C ILE A 217 -2.48 -13.46 -8.69
N TYR A 218 -2.24 -14.69 -8.26
CA TYR A 218 -1.92 -15.79 -9.17
C TYR A 218 -3.14 -16.26 -9.98
N ASP A 219 -4.29 -16.48 -9.31
CA ASP A 219 -5.50 -17.06 -9.92
C ASP A 219 -6.15 -16.15 -10.94
N ARG A 220 -6.15 -14.84 -10.69
CA ARG A 220 -6.68 -13.86 -11.66
C ARG A 220 -5.98 -13.94 -13.01
N ALA A 221 -4.87 -14.60 -13.04
CA ALA A 221 -4.05 -14.82 -14.20
C ALA A 221 -4.39 -16.02 -15.04
N TYR A 222 -4.90 -17.05 -14.42
CA TYR A 222 -5.06 -18.34 -15.09
C TYR A 222 -6.51 -18.66 -15.46
N PHE A 223 -7.47 -18.00 -14.83
CA PHE A 223 -8.88 -18.30 -14.94
C PHE A 223 -9.75 -17.19 -15.53
N ASP A 224 -9.16 -16.03 -15.77
CA ASP A 224 -9.84 -14.97 -16.49
C ASP A 224 -9.64 -15.23 -17.99
N GLU A 225 -10.70 -15.56 -18.70
CA GLU A 225 -10.67 -15.80 -20.17
C GLU A 225 -10.09 -14.59 -20.92
N ASP A 226 -10.16 -13.40 -20.31
CA ASP A 226 -9.59 -12.17 -20.85
C ASP A 226 -8.08 -12.03 -20.60
N ASN A 227 -7.46 -12.93 -19.83
CA ASN A 227 -6.02 -12.87 -19.49
C ASN A 227 -5.59 -11.53 -18.82
N SER A 228 -6.58 -10.81 -18.24
CA SER A 228 -6.42 -9.40 -17.93
C SER A 228 -5.65 -9.15 -16.62
N GLY A 229 -5.87 -9.96 -15.60
CA GLY A 229 -5.35 -9.67 -14.26
C GLY A 229 -3.83 -9.89 -14.13
N ARG A 230 -3.32 -11.07 -14.45
CA ARG A 230 -1.87 -11.35 -14.34
C ARG A 230 -1.10 -10.66 -15.45
N ALA A 231 -1.59 -10.69 -16.67
CA ALA A 231 -0.97 -9.95 -17.74
C ALA A 231 -0.85 -8.46 -17.40
N CYS A 232 -1.85 -7.89 -16.71
CA CYS A 232 -1.77 -6.52 -16.22
C CYS A 232 -0.63 -6.33 -15.22
N LEU A 233 -0.49 -7.20 -14.22
CA LEU A 233 0.60 -7.08 -13.24
C LEU A 233 1.96 -7.33 -13.88
N GLU A 234 2.11 -8.39 -14.67
CA GLU A 234 3.36 -8.70 -15.37
C GLU A 234 3.77 -7.58 -16.32
N ASN A 235 2.82 -7.00 -17.06
CA ASN A 235 3.08 -5.84 -17.92
C ASN A 235 3.52 -4.62 -17.12
N SER A 236 2.93 -4.38 -15.95
CA SER A 236 3.30 -3.26 -15.09
C SER A 236 4.70 -3.46 -14.47
N PHE A 237 5.04 -4.67 -14.03
CA PHE A 237 6.40 -5.02 -13.61
C PHE A 237 7.40 -4.84 -14.76
N ALA A 238 7.08 -5.33 -15.94
CA ALA A 238 7.95 -5.19 -17.12
C ALA A 238 8.12 -3.73 -17.55
N ALA A 239 7.09 -2.90 -17.40
CA ALA A 239 7.18 -1.46 -17.72
C ALA A 239 8.10 -0.69 -16.77
N LEU A 240 8.25 -1.15 -15.52
CA LEU A 240 9.19 -0.59 -14.54
C LEU A 240 10.63 -1.01 -14.83
N GLY A 241 10.83 -2.20 -15.38
CA GLY A 241 12.13 -2.80 -15.61
C GLY A 241 12.80 -3.34 -14.33
N ASP A 242 13.82 -4.16 -14.52
CA ASP A 242 14.49 -4.90 -13.44
C ASP A 242 15.22 -4.00 -12.43
N ASP A 243 15.56 -2.78 -12.82
CA ASP A 243 16.21 -1.80 -11.93
C ASP A 243 15.27 -1.25 -10.85
N LEU A 244 13.95 -1.21 -11.12
CA LEU A 244 12.96 -0.62 -10.23
C LEU A 244 12.06 -1.66 -9.56
N ALA A 245 11.88 -2.82 -10.17
CA ALA A 245 10.93 -3.80 -9.67
C ALA A 245 11.39 -5.24 -9.92
N THR A 246 11.13 -6.11 -8.95
CA THR A 246 11.35 -7.55 -9.07
C THR A 246 10.00 -8.24 -9.31
N PRO A 247 9.82 -8.94 -10.44
CA PRO A 247 8.59 -9.69 -10.69
C PRO A 247 8.31 -10.74 -9.60
N LEU A 248 7.02 -10.94 -9.27
CA LEU A 248 6.62 -11.97 -8.31
C LEU A 248 6.87 -13.38 -8.85
N TYR A 249 6.57 -13.60 -10.13
CA TYR A 249 6.79 -14.87 -10.81
C TYR A 249 8.23 -14.97 -11.31
N ASN A 250 9.09 -15.53 -10.45
CA ASN A 250 10.53 -15.58 -10.65
C ASN A 250 11.09 -16.93 -10.16
N ASP A 251 12.38 -17.18 -10.37
CA ASP A 251 13.08 -18.35 -9.85
C ASP A 251 13.18 -18.27 -8.32
N ASP A 252 12.97 -19.38 -7.62
CA ASP A 252 12.98 -19.48 -6.14
C ASP A 252 12.02 -18.52 -5.43
N ALA A 253 10.93 -18.13 -6.11
CA ALA A 253 9.95 -17.18 -5.61
C ALA A 253 8.91 -17.87 -4.70
N GLU A 254 9.32 -18.20 -3.48
CA GLU A 254 8.49 -18.70 -2.40
C GLU A 254 8.38 -17.64 -1.32
N TYR A 255 7.15 -17.24 -0.98
CA TYR A 255 6.89 -16.11 -0.10
C TYR A 255 6.13 -16.52 1.15
N TRP A 256 6.65 -16.16 2.32
CA TRP A 256 5.90 -16.25 3.56
C TRP A 256 4.61 -15.45 3.50
N THR A 257 3.58 -16.00 4.13
CA THR A 257 2.31 -15.31 4.36
C THR A 257 2.08 -15.10 5.85
N SER A 258 1.14 -14.22 6.19
CA SER A 258 0.73 -14.02 7.58
C SER A 258 -0.23 -15.10 8.11
N THR A 259 -0.65 -16.04 7.26
CA THR A 259 -1.60 -17.11 7.61
C THR A 259 -0.85 -18.22 8.35
N GLU A 260 -1.28 -18.52 9.58
CA GLU A 260 -0.71 -19.59 10.38
C GLU A 260 -1.39 -20.94 10.07
N LYS A 261 -0.70 -22.01 10.39
CA LYS A 261 -1.29 -23.35 10.38
C LYS A 261 -1.22 -23.97 11.77
N VAL A 262 -2.39 -24.37 12.24
CA VAL A 262 -2.53 -25.14 13.49
C VAL A 262 -2.56 -26.62 13.15
N ASP A 263 -1.75 -27.39 13.85
CA ASP A 263 -1.70 -28.84 13.71
C ASP A 263 -2.82 -29.55 14.52
N SER A 264 -2.86 -30.86 14.45
CA SER A 264 -3.86 -31.69 15.18
C SER A 264 -3.74 -31.64 16.71
N TYR A 265 -2.65 -31.09 17.22
CA TYR A 265 -2.42 -30.89 18.65
C TYR A 265 -2.76 -29.47 19.12
N GLY A 266 -3.24 -28.63 18.24
CA GLY A 266 -3.54 -27.22 18.54
C GLY A 266 -2.32 -26.30 18.54
N LEU A 267 -1.18 -26.76 18.01
CA LEU A 267 0.07 -26.01 17.98
C LEU A 267 0.26 -25.33 16.61
N SER A 268 0.79 -24.11 16.64
CA SER A 268 1.02 -23.29 15.44
C SER A 268 2.51 -23.22 15.07
N THR A 269 3.13 -24.37 14.90
CA THR A 269 4.55 -24.49 14.55
C THR A 269 4.83 -24.34 13.05
N TRP A 270 3.78 -24.21 12.24
CA TRP A 270 3.81 -24.06 10.80
C TRP A 270 3.13 -22.76 10.38
N ALA A 271 3.53 -22.24 9.23
CA ALA A 271 2.85 -21.13 8.56
C ALA A 271 2.67 -21.44 7.07
N TYR A 272 1.71 -20.80 6.45
CA TYR A 272 1.52 -20.93 5.01
C TYR A 272 2.47 -20.04 4.24
N TYR A 273 2.93 -20.54 3.11
CA TYR A 273 3.65 -19.78 2.09
C TYR A 273 2.95 -19.91 0.74
N PHE A 274 3.27 -19.01 -0.17
CA PHE A 274 2.79 -19.07 -1.55
C PHE A 274 3.97 -19.27 -2.50
N ASN A 275 3.80 -20.19 -3.47
CA ASN A 275 4.83 -20.54 -4.44
C ASN A 275 4.55 -19.86 -5.78
N PHE A 276 5.41 -18.91 -6.16
CA PHE A 276 5.45 -18.29 -7.46
C PHE A 276 6.62 -18.80 -8.32
N ASP A 277 7.42 -19.78 -7.84
CA ASP A 277 8.60 -20.26 -8.58
C ASP A 277 8.20 -20.81 -9.95
N LYS A 278 8.63 -20.11 -10.98
CA LYS A 278 8.36 -20.47 -12.38
C LYS A 278 8.97 -21.82 -12.80
N ARG A 279 9.98 -22.33 -12.07
CA ARG A 279 10.62 -23.63 -12.30
C ARG A 279 9.90 -24.78 -11.59
N ALA A 280 9.04 -24.46 -10.62
CA ALA A 280 8.31 -25.48 -9.91
C ALA A 280 7.33 -26.18 -10.85
N PHE A 281 7.23 -27.50 -10.73
CA PHE A 281 6.28 -28.32 -11.49
C PHE A 281 4.83 -27.86 -11.31
N LYS A 282 4.53 -27.23 -10.16
CA LYS A 282 3.26 -26.60 -9.83
C LYS A 282 3.54 -25.26 -9.16
N ALA A 283 3.65 -24.19 -9.93
CA ALA A 283 3.54 -22.85 -9.36
C ALA A 283 2.07 -22.52 -9.01
N GLY A 284 1.85 -21.51 -8.19
CA GLY A 284 0.51 -20.99 -7.89
C GLY A 284 -0.26 -21.76 -6.82
N PHE A 285 0.43 -22.43 -5.92
CA PHE A 285 -0.22 -23.12 -4.80
C PHE A 285 0.16 -22.55 -3.44
N ILE A 286 -0.78 -22.66 -2.51
CA ILE A 286 -0.56 -22.43 -1.09
C ILE A 286 -0.07 -23.75 -0.49
N ALA A 287 1.05 -23.67 0.22
CA ALA A 287 1.55 -24.81 1.02
C ALA A 287 1.98 -24.32 2.40
N ASP A 288 2.25 -25.24 3.28
CA ASP A 288 2.70 -24.95 4.63
C ASP A 288 4.10 -25.50 4.88
N TYR A 289 4.84 -24.79 5.68
CA TYR A 289 6.17 -25.22 6.10
C TYR A 289 6.45 -24.78 7.55
N ARG A 290 7.49 -25.36 8.15
CA ARG A 290 7.90 -24.98 9.50
C ARG A 290 8.33 -23.53 9.55
N LYS A 291 7.91 -22.78 10.56
CA LYS A 291 8.19 -21.36 10.74
C LYS A 291 9.68 -21.00 10.73
N ASN A 292 10.57 -21.95 11.08
CA ASN A 292 12.01 -21.77 11.03
C ASN A 292 12.64 -22.19 9.69
N SER A 293 11.91 -22.12 8.62
CA SER A 293 12.42 -22.29 7.25
C SER A 293 12.59 -20.94 6.56
N GLY A 294 13.51 -20.86 5.62
CA GLY A 294 13.80 -19.63 4.92
C GLY A 294 12.91 -19.47 3.69
N MET A 295 12.16 -18.36 3.60
CA MET A 295 11.44 -17.93 2.41
C MET A 295 11.56 -16.43 2.23
N ARG A 296 11.23 -15.94 1.03
CA ARG A 296 11.18 -14.50 0.73
C ARG A 296 9.99 -13.83 1.42
N VAL A 297 10.02 -12.52 1.46
CA VAL A 297 8.94 -11.69 1.97
C VAL A 297 8.61 -10.60 0.95
N ARG A 298 7.32 -10.43 0.66
CA ARG A 298 6.81 -9.34 -0.18
C ARG A 298 5.69 -8.64 0.57
N SER A 299 5.77 -7.32 0.64
CA SER A 299 4.81 -6.49 1.37
C SER A 299 3.60 -6.15 0.51
N MET A 300 2.46 -5.87 1.16
CA MET A 300 1.27 -5.30 0.56
C MET A 300 0.75 -4.15 1.42
N LEU A 301 -0.07 -3.27 0.83
CA LEU A 301 -0.79 -2.24 1.55
C LEU A 301 -2.22 -2.11 1.03
N ALA A 302 -3.11 -1.56 1.87
CA ALA A 302 -4.45 -1.11 1.51
C ALA A 302 -4.46 0.42 1.38
N PHE A 303 -5.27 0.95 0.44
CA PHE A 303 -5.34 2.39 0.18
C PHE A 303 -6.74 2.82 -0.21
#